data_a87525c721edc406007ecc516ad1ac8e
#
_entry.id   a87525c721edc406007ecc516ad1ac8e
#
_cell.length_a   1.000
_cell.length_b   1.000
_cell.length_c   1.000
_cell.angle_alpha   90.00
_cell.angle_beta   90.00
_cell.angle_gamma   90.00
#
_symmetry.space_group_name_H-M   'P 1'
#
loop_
_entity.id
_entity.type
_entity.pdbx_description
1 polymer ?
#
loop_
_entity_poly.entity_id
_entity_poly.type
_entity_poly.pdbx_seq_one_letter_code
_entity_poly.pdbx_strand_id
1 'polypeptide(L)'
;MKVIRKILCVLLVLMMCGCTSIKKYTAYTIYPIGYLLNRIGGNRIETISIQNRSLIQCANLVEDYNEILSDSLVLFHIGDLEPYMDLYSSKIKELGVDLNAGDLSVLNCLYEYKRYTPVVVDGKVSFVEGSYYEGDIFNEIDTYDLDPFIWLSPSGMYCMAKDVYDYLSNNYVEQSSYFTENYKQVADELIALDASYQALASKLVKENKTIKFVSMTGSFGCWQKDFGFQVYPVCLSKYGALPSDAQLEAIKTRIKNDDVRFIAYEPNMPDEMLQLMVALEDELGLKRVTLHNISSLTASQSESGKDYLSLMYENLSVLDSIATSSAPSGASNETVNVEAE
;
A
#
# COMPACT_ATOMS: atom_id res chain seq x y z
N MET A 1 38.57 -49.63 -29.89
CA MET A 1 38.64 -48.14 -29.93
C MET A 1 37.34 -47.47 -30.40
N LYS A 2 36.70 -47.87 -31.51
CA LYS A 2 35.45 -47.21 -31.98
C LYS A 2 34.25 -47.32 -31.04
N VAL A 3 34.08 -48.41 -30.29
CA VAL A 3 32.99 -48.65 -29.34
C VAL A 3 33.18 -47.78 -28.07
N ILE A 4 34.39 -47.70 -27.53
CA ILE A 4 34.74 -46.89 -26.36
C ILE A 4 34.50 -45.39 -26.65
N ARG A 5 34.83 -44.93 -27.86
CA ARG A 5 34.62 -43.55 -28.29
C ARG A 5 33.13 -43.22 -28.42
N LYS A 6 32.28 -44.18 -28.84
CA LYS A 6 30.81 -43.99 -28.88
C LYS A 6 30.21 -43.97 -27.47
N ILE A 7 30.68 -44.80 -26.56
CA ILE A 7 30.22 -44.81 -25.15
C ILE A 7 30.64 -43.51 -24.45
N LEU A 8 31.86 -43.02 -24.71
CA LEU A 8 32.33 -41.76 -24.16
C LEU A 8 31.54 -40.56 -24.68
N CYS A 9 31.14 -40.53 -25.96
CA CYS A 9 30.25 -39.50 -26.50
C CYS A 9 28.83 -39.53 -25.90
N VAL A 10 28.27 -40.73 -25.67
CA VAL A 10 26.97 -40.87 -25.05
C VAL A 10 27.02 -40.44 -23.56
N LEU A 11 28.09 -40.74 -22.84
CA LEU A 11 28.31 -40.27 -21.48
C LEU A 11 28.49 -38.75 -21.42
N LEU A 12 29.19 -38.15 -22.39
CA LEU A 12 29.35 -36.68 -22.47
C LEU A 12 28.01 -35.97 -22.77
N VAL A 13 27.16 -36.57 -23.61
CA VAL A 13 25.82 -36.03 -23.91
C VAL A 13 24.89 -36.14 -22.68
N LEU A 14 25.00 -37.21 -21.90
CA LEU A 14 24.26 -37.39 -20.64
C LEU A 14 24.72 -36.43 -19.52
N MET A 15 26.00 -36.01 -19.53
CA MET A 15 26.51 -35.00 -18.61
C MET A 15 26.13 -33.58 -19.01
N MET A 16 25.66 -33.33 -20.22
CA MET A 16 25.17 -32.05 -20.70
C MET A 16 23.65 -31.86 -20.45
N CYS A 17 22.93 -32.83 -19.91
CA CYS A 17 21.64 -32.61 -19.28
C CYS A 17 21.91 -31.86 -17.96
N GLY A 18 22.26 -30.56 -18.10
CA GLY A 18 22.33 -29.67 -16.96
C GLY A 18 21.03 -29.77 -16.17
N CYS A 19 21.11 -30.00 -14.88
CA CYS A 19 20.00 -29.79 -13.98
C CYS A 19 19.51 -28.37 -14.19
N THR A 20 18.52 -28.18 -15.05
CA THR A 20 17.66 -27.01 -14.96
C THR A 20 16.97 -27.16 -13.62
N SER A 21 17.35 -26.35 -12.63
CA SER A 21 16.60 -26.27 -11.38
C SER A 21 15.15 -26.02 -11.77
N ILE A 22 14.26 -26.89 -11.32
CA ILE A 22 12.82 -26.69 -11.54
C ILE A 22 12.48 -25.50 -10.69
N LYS A 23 12.18 -24.36 -11.33
CA LYS A 23 11.72 -23.17 -10.64
C LYS A 23 10.47 -23.50 -9.83
N LYS A 24 10.43 -23.09 -8.58
CA LYS A 24 9.54 -23.63 -7.58
C LYS A 24 8.62 -22.56 -6.99
N TYR A 25 9.17 -21.35 -6.77
CA TYR A 25 8.48 -20.33 -6.01
C TYR A 25 7.69 -19.34 -6.88
N THR A 26 6.61 -18.83 -6.29
CA THR A 26 5.97 -17.58 -6.66
C THR A 26 6.44 -16.53 -5.66
N ALA A 27 7.41 -15.70 -6.07
CA ALA A 27 7.99 -14.67 -5.22
C ALA A 27 7.10 -13.44 -5.17
N TYR A 28 7.19 -12.69 -4.07
CA TYR A 28 6.47 -11.43 -3.92
C TYR A 28 7.26 -10.45 -3.05
N THR A 29 6.92 -9.15 -3.17
CA THR A 29 7.54 -8.07 -2.42
C THR A 29 6.79 -7.77 -1.12
N ILE A 30 5.63 -7.14 -1.18
CA ILE A 30 4.88 -6.65 -0.03
C ILE A 30 3.87 -7.68 0.51
N TYR A 31 3.56 -7.58 1.80
CA TYR A 31 2.65 -8.50 2.47
C TYR A 31 1.26 -8.63 1.82
N PRO A 32 0.60 -7.55 1.34
CA PRO A 32 -0.71 -7.68 0.70
C PRO A 32 -0.71 -8.60 -0.51
N ILE A 33 0.35 -8.57 -1.31
CA ILE A 33 0.53 -9.50 -2.44
C ILE A 33 0.64 -10.94 -1.92
N GLY A 34 1.49 -11.17 -0.92
CA GLY A 34 1.63 -12.48 -0.29
C GLY A 34 0.32 -13.00 0.31
N TYR A 35 -0.48 -12.11 0.91
CA TYR A 35 -1.83 -12.44 1.40
C TYR A 35 -2.72 -12.95 0.26
N LEU A 36 -2.80 -12.24 -0.86
CA LEU A 36 -3.60 -12.64 -2.02
C LEU A 36 -3.14 -13.95 -2.63
N LEU A 37 -1.82 -14.11 -2.84
CA LEU A 37 -1.23 -15.34 -3.34
C LEU A 37 -1.58 -16.54 -2.45
N ASN A 38 -1.47 -16.39 -1.14
CA ASN A 38 -1.80 -17.44 -0.19
C ASN A 38 -3.32 -17.72 -0.12
N ARG A 39 -4.16 -16.70 -0.18
CA ARG A 39 -5.62 -16.86 -0.14
C ARG A 39 -6.17 -17.50 -1.41
N ILE A 40 -5.67 -17.08 -2.59
CA ILE A 40 -6.15 -17.58 -3.89
C ILE A 40 -5.43 -18.89 -4.27
N GLY A 41 -4.11 -18.92 -4.12
CA GLY A 41 -3.27 -20.07 -4.52
C GLY A 41 -3.33 -21.23 -3.52
N GLY A 42 -3.53 -20.95 -2.23
CA GLY A 42 -3.57 -21.92 -1.17
C GLY A 42 -2.33 -22.83 -1.16
N ASN A 43 -2.53 -24.12 -1.01
CA ASN A 43 -1.47 -25.12 -1.02
C ASN A 43 -1.07 -25.61 -2.42
N ARG A 44 -1.55 -24.95 -3.48
CA ARG A 44 -1.24 -25.29 -4.88
C ARG A 44 -0.02 -24.58 -5.42
N ILE A 45 0.42 -23.53 -4.74
CA ILE A 45 1.62 -22.76 -5.06
C ILE A 45 2.49 -22.63 -3.80
N GLU A 46 3.78 -22.47 -3.99
CA GLU A 46 4.71 -22.16 -2.91
C GLU A 46 5.13 -20.70 -3.03
N THR A 47 4.81 -19.88 -2.02
CA THR A 47 5.04 -18.44 -2.03
C THR A 47 6.20 -18.05 -1.13
N ILE A 48 6.97 -17.04 -1.53
CA ILE A 48 8.11 -16.56 -0.74
C ILE A 48 8.27 -15.04 -0.89
N SER A 49 8.49 -14.35 0.24
CA SER A 49 8.79 -12.91 0.23
C SER A 49 10.26 -12.66 -0.01
N ILE A 50 10.57 -11.62 -0.79
CA ILE A 50 11.94 -11.11 -0.99
C ILE A 50 12.21 -9.79 -0.28
N GLN A 51 11.24 -9.27 0.48
CA GLN A 51 11.34 -7.99 1.19
C GLN A 51 11.49 -8.20 2.69
N ASN A 52 12.31 -7.36 3.33
CA ASN A 52 12.30 -7.24 4.78
C ASN A 52 10.97 -6.62 5.25
N ARG A 53 10.60 -6.89 6.51
CA ARG A 53 9.34 -6.43 7.09
C ARG A 53 9.41 -4.95 7.49
N SER A 54 9.20 -4.05 6.52
CA SER A 54 9.29 -2.60 6.72
C SER A 54 8.20 -1.85 5.93
N LEU A 55 8.14 -0.52 6.12
CA LEU A 55 7.44 0.38 5.20
C LEU A 55 8.08 0.30 3.82
N ILE A 56 7.31 0.48 2.75
CA ILE A 56 7.83 0.41 1.38
C ILE A 56 8.91 1.45 1.11
N GLN A 57 8.82 2.65 1.71
CA GLN A 57 9.81 3.72 1.59
C GLN A 57 11.17 3.37 2.23
N CYS A 58 11.17 2.46 3.20
CA CYS A 58 12.35 2.05 3.96
C CYS A 58 12.68 0.57 3.75
N ALA A 59 12.00 -0.09 2.81
CA ALA A 59 12.16 -1.51 2.56
C ALA A 59 13.48 -1.82 1.85
N ASN A 60 14.00 -3.02 2.13
CA ASN A 60 15.15 -3.59 1.44
C ASN A 60 14.84 -5.04 1.09
N LEU A 61 15.58 -5.59 0.12
CA LEU A 61 15.54 -7.00 -0.18
C LEU A 61 16.21 -7.82 0.93
N VAL A 62 15.75 -9.05 1.15
CA VAL A 62 16.41 -10.02 2.03
C VAL A 62 17.78 -10.41 1.46
N GLU A 63 18.71 -10.86 2.31
CA GLU A 63 20.09 -11.15 1.89
C GLU A 63 20.19 -12.23 0.81
N ASP A 64 19.32 -13.23 0.88
CA ASP A 64 19.27 -14.39 -0.02
C ASP A 64 18.31 -14.21 -1.21
N TYR A 65 17.87 -12.97 -1.50
CA TYR A 65 16.92 -12.71 -2.60
C TYR A 65 17.38 -13.25 -3.97
N ASN A 66 18.71 -13.31 -4.21
CA ASN A 66 19.25 -13.85 -5.47
C ASN A 66 18.93 -15.34 -5.62
N GLU A 67 19.09 -16.14 -4.54
CA GLU A 67 18.80 -17.57 -4.55
C GLU A 67 17.29 -17.79 -4.71
N ILE A 68 16.50 -17.04 -3.94
CA ILE A 68 15.04 -17.08 -4.01
C ILE A 68 14.53 -16.81 -5.42
N LEU A 69 15.00 -15.72 -6.05
CA LEU A 69 14.55 -15.34 -7.40
C LEU A 69 15.04 -16.26 -8.49
N SER A 70 16.24 -16.84 -8.35
CA SER A 70 16.75 -17.85 -9.29
C SER A 70 15.85 -19.09 -9.32
N ASP A 71 15.23 -19.45 -8.21
CA ASP A 71 14.31 -20.57 -8.05
C ASP A 71 12.83 -20.16 -8.21
N SER A 72 12.55 -18.90 -8.56
CA SER A 72 11.20 -18.38 -8.72
C SER A 72 10.75 -18.33 -10.18
N LEU A 73 9.48 -18.63 -10.42
CA LEU A 73 8.83 -18.51 -11.73
C LEU A 73 8.53 -17.05 -12.08
N VAL A 74 8.00 -16.31 -11.09
CA VAL A 74 7.51 -14.94 -11.22
C VAL A 74 7.80 -14.20 -9.93
N LEU A 75 7.99 -12.88 -10.04
CA LEU A 75 7.99 -11.95 -8.92
C LEU A 75 6.77 -11.03 -9.02
N PHE A 76 5.87 -11.12 -8.05
CA PHE A 76 4.78 -10.16 -7.90
C PHE A 76 5.26 -8.92 -7.13
N HIS A 77 5.06 -7.75 -7.72
CA HIS A 77 5.51 -6.44 -7.23
C HIS A 77 4.61 -5.30 -7.74
N ILE A 78 4.81 -4.10 -7.22
CA ILE A 78 4.12 -2.90 -7.69
C ILE A 78 5.07 -1.94 -8.45
N GLY A 79 6.06 -2.48 -9.14
CA GLY A 79 6.96 -1.76 -10.02
C GLY A 79 7.71 -0.60 -9.34
N ASP A 80 7.77 0.52 -10.02
CA ASP A 80 8.46 1.74 -9.58
C ASP A 80 7.78 2.42 -8.36
N LEU A 81 6.61 1.93 -7.94
CA LEU A 81 5.99 2.34 -6.67
C LEU A 81 6.71 1.78 -5.44
N GLU A 82 7.63 0.83 -5.64
CA GLU A 82 8.56 0.35 -4.63
C GLU A 82 9.95 0.94 -4.90
N PRO A 83 10.42 1.94 -4.14
CA PRO A 83 11.63 2.71 -4.49
C PRO A 83 12.90 1.88 -4.65
N TYR A 84 13.02 0.76 -3.92
CA TYR A 84 14.18 -0.14 -4.05
C TYR A 84 14.18 -0.93 -5.38
N MET A 85 13.03 -1.07 -6.05
CA MET A 85 12.98 -1.76 -7.35
C MET A 85 13.83 -1.05 -8.41
N ASP A 86 13.91 0.28 -8.38
CA ASP A 86 14.80 1.05 -9.26
C ASP A 86 16.27 0.63 -9.11
N LEU A 87 16.68 0.34 -7.87
CA LEU A 87 18.06 -0.05 -7.55
C LEU A 87 18.38 -1.48 -7.96
N TYR A 88 17.42 -2.38 -7.89
CA TYR A 88 17.62 -3.82 -8.05
C TYR A 88 17.06 -4.39 -9.36
N SER A 89 16.24 -3.63 -10.11
CA SER A 89 15.51 -4.13 -11.30
C SER A 89 16.42 -4.80 -12.35
N SER A 90 17.56 -4.20 -12.67
CA SER A 90 18.52 -4.76 -13.63
C SER A 90 19.06 -6.11 -13.17
N LYS A 91 19.46 -6.22 -11.92
CA LYS A 91 19.98 -7.44 -11.33
C LYS A 91 18.92 -8.54 -11.23
N ILE A 92 17.70 -8.16 -10.86
CA ILE A 92 16.55 -9.08 -10.78
C ILE A 92 16.25 -9.66 -12.18
N LYS A 93 16.29 -8.84 -13.24
CA LYS A 93 16.11 -9.29 -14.63
C LYS A 93 17.15 -10.33 -15.06
N GLU A 94 18.41 -10.19 -14.62
CA GLU A 94 19.48 -11.14 -14.91
C GLU A 94 19.23 -12.53 -14.31
N LEU A 95 18.45 -12.64 -13.24
CA LEU A 95 18.08 -13.90 -12.59
C LEU A 95 17.02 -14.71 -13.37
N GLY A 96 16.44 -14.11 -14.43
CA GLY A 96 15.50 -14.78 -15.33
C GLY A 96 14.13 -15.08 -14.70
N VAL A 97 13.75 -14.35 -13.63
CA VAL A 97 12.39 -14.34 -13.09
C VAL A 97 11.49 -13.47 -13.98
N ASP A 98 10.24 -13.85 -14.14
CA ASP A 98 9.28 -13.06 -14.88
C ASP A 98 8.79 -11.87 -14.01
N LEU A 99 9.21 -10.66 -14.38
CA LEU A 99 8.77 -9.42 -13.74
C LEU A 99 7.47 -8.88 -14.37
N ASN A 100 7.32 -9.03 -15.69
CA ASN A 100 6.19 -8.42 -16.39
C ASN A 100 4.87 -9.07 -16.03
N ALA A 101 4.85 -10.40 -15.87
CA ALA A 101 3.65 -11.11 -15.48
C ALA A 101 3.24 -10.89 -14.01
N GLY A 102 4.18 -10.43 -13.18
CA GLY A 102 3.95 -10.13 -11.77
C GLY A 102 3.80 -8.63 -11.45
N ASP A 103 3.84 -7.75 -12.46
CA ASP A 103 3.75 -6.30 -12.26
C ASP A 103 2.31 -5.85 -12.02
N LEU A 104 2.01 -5.46 -10.80
CA LEU A 104 0.72 -4.92 -10.37
C LEU A 104 0.67 -3.38 -10.39
N SER A 105 1.71 -2.69 -10.89
CA SER A 105 1.73 -1.22 -10.99
C SER A 105 0.92 -0.68 -12.17
N VAL A 106 0.51 -1.54 -13.10
CA VAL A 106 -0.23 -1.16 -14.32
C VAL A 106 -1.76 -1.17 -14.15
N LEU A 107 -2.25 -1.25 -12.92
CA LEU A 107 -3.68 -1.30 -12.62
C LEU A 107 -4.38 0.02 -12.92
N ASN A 108 -5.58 -0.05 -13.50
CA ASN A 108 -6.39 1.13 -13.80
C ASN A 108 -7.08 1.77 -12.58
N CYS A 109 -6.85 1.23 -11.38
CA CYS A 109 -7.44 1.69 -10.12
C CYS A 109 -6.46 2.52 -9.27
N LEU A 110 -5.33 2.97 -9.84
CA LEU A 110 -4.36 3.80 -9.14
C LEU A 110 -4.81 5.25 -9.07
N TYR A 111 -4.54 5.88 -7.93
CA TYR A 111 -4.74 7.32 -7.74
C TYR A 111 -3.41 8.06 -7.85
N GLU A 112 -3.47 9.33 -8.27
CA GLU A 112 -2.31 10.20 -8.18
C GLU A 112 -1.97 10.50 -6.71
N TYR A 113 -0.69 10.64 -6.39
CA TYR A 113 -0.22 10.98 -5.04
C TYR A 113 -0.43 12.46 -4.75
N LYS A 114 -1.66 12.82 -4.39
CA LYS A 114 -2.09 14.19 -4.12
C LYS A 114 -3.10 14.25 -2.97
N ARG A 115 -3.38 15.50 -2.58
CA ARG A 115 -4.50 15.79 -1.69
C ARG A 115 -5.80 15.82 -2.48
N TYR A 116 -6.81 15.14 -1.98
CA TYR A 116 -8.19 15.19 -2.45
C TYR A 116 -9.08 15.78 -1.36
N THR A 117 -9.51 17.05 -1.54
CA THR A 117 -10.36 17.73 -0.57
C THR A 117 -11.82 17.59 -1.00
N PRO A 118 -12.69 16.95 -0.20
CA PRO A 118 -14.09 16.80 -0.55
C PRO A 118 -14.81 18.14 -0.51
N VAL A 119 -15.62 18.41 -1.52
CA VAL A 119 -16.52 19.57 -1.63
C VAL A 119 -17.90 19.08 -2.04
N VAL A 120 -18.96 19.75 -1.57
CA VAL A 120 -20.33 19.42 -1.96
C VAL A 120 -20.76 20.42 -3.04
N VAL A 121 -21.03 19.92 -4.25
CA VAL A 121 -21.54 20.69 -5.38
C VAL A 121 -22.88 20.09 -5.80
N ASP A 122 -23.94 20.87 -5.78
CA ASP A 122 -25.30 20.45 -6.13
C ASP A 122 -25.74 19.17 -5.38
N GLY A 123 -25.38 19.07 -4.08
CA GLY A 123 -25.72 17.94 -3.23
C GLY A 123 -24.93 16.65 -3.50
N LYS A 124 -23.91 16.72 -4.37
CA LYS A 124 -22.99 15.60 -4.66
C LYS A 124 -21.60 15.91 -4.12
N VAL A 125 -20.96 14.88 -3.57
CA VAL A 125 -19.55 14.99 -3.17
C VAL A 125 -18.70 14.99 -4.44
N SER A 126 -17.82 15.99 -4.53
CA SER A 126 -16.79 16.13 -5.55
C SER A 126 -15.46 16.39 -4.83
N PHE A 127 -14.35 16.42 -5.56
CA PHE A 127 -13.03 16.63 -4.98
C PHE A 127 -12.29 17.77 -5.66
N VAL A 128 -11.65 18.62 -4.84
CA VAL A 128 -10.63 19.55 -5.31
C VAL A 128 -9.27 18.87 -5.11
N GLU A 129 -8.54 18.73 -6.18
CA GLU A 129 -7.24 18.11 -6.22
C GLU A 129 -6.13 19.16 -6.08
N GLY A 130 -5.07 18.82 -5.34
CA GLY A 130 -3.93 19.72 -5.13
C GLY A 130 -2.76 19.03 -4.46
N SER A 131 -1.68 19.75 -4.26
CA SER A 131 -0.55 19.26 -3.46
C SER A 131 -0.94 19.09 -2.00
N TYR A 132 -0.26 18.19 -1.29
CA TYR A 132 -0.47 18.05 0.16
C TYR A 132 -0.17 19.36 0.89
N TYR A 133 0.90 20.04 0.49
CA TYR A 133 1.32 21.34 1.02
C TYR A 133 1.77 22.25 -0.12
N GLU A 134 1.64 23.56 0.09
CA GLU A 134 2.00 24.57 -0.88
C GLU A 134 3.33 25.25 -0.49
N GLY A 135 4.04 25.77 -1.49
CA GLY A 135 5.27 26.53 -1.37
C GLY A 135 6.47 25.83 -2.01
N ASP A 136 7.39 26.64 -2.51
CA ASP A 136 8.57 26.18 -3.27
C ASP A 136 9.48 25.23 -2.48
N ILE A 137 9.42 25.28 -1.13
CA ILE A 137 10.19 24.38 -0.26
C ILE A 137 9.79 22.90 -0.40
N PHE A 138 8.65 22.58 -1.00
CA PHE A 138 8.19 21.23 -1.25
C PHE A 138 8.51 20.73 -2.66
N ASN A 139 8.89 21.61 -3.60
CA ASN A 139 9.13 21.27 -5.00
C ASN A 139 10.37 20.37 -5.21
N GLU A 140 11.31 20.37 -4.26
CA GLU A 140 12.55 19.57 -4.34
C GLU A 140 12.40 18.16 -3.75
N ILE A 141 11.24 17.83 -3.18
CA ILE A 141 11.01 16.51 -2.60
C ILE A 141 10.71 15.52 -3.73
N ASP A 142 11.48 14.44 -3.79
CA ASP A 142 11.19 13.32 -4.69
C ASP A 142 9.99 12.53 -4.13
N THR A 143 8.79 12.85 -4.62
CA THR A 143 7.53 12.25 -4.22
C THR A 143 7.11 11.15 -5.20
N TYR A 144 6.05 10.43 -4.87
CA TYR A 144 5.41 9.52 -5.81
C TYR A 144 4.56 10.29 -6.83
N ASP A 145 4.46 9.78 -8.06
CA ASP A 145 3.45 10.22 -9.03
C ASP A 145 2.09 9.59 -8.74
N LEU A 146 2.09 8.30 -8.41
CA LEU A 146 0.91 7.52 -8.05
C LEU A 146 0.99 7.05 -6.60
N ASP A 147 -0.16 6.92 -5.94
CA ASP A 147 -0.23 6.41 -4.56
C ASP A 147 0.19 4.92 -4.53
N PRO A 148 1.28 4.59 -3.84
CA PRO A 148 1.79 3.22 -3.80
C PRO A 148 0.96 2.29 -2.92
N PHE A 149 0.14 2.81 -2.00
CA PHE A 149 -0.61 2.02 -1.02
C PHE A 149 -1.95 1.52 -1.55
N ILE A 150 -1.93 0.94 -2.76
CA ILE A 150 -3.09 0.45 -3.52
C ILE A 150 -4.01 -0.44 -2.67
N TRP A 151 -3.41 -1.30 -1.85
CA TRP A 151 -4.11 -2.28 -1.03
C TRP A 151 -4.94 -1.69 0.11
N LEU A 152 -4.69 -0.45 0.52
CA LEU A 152 -5.51 0.22 1.54
C LEU A 152 -6.86 0.69 0.99
N SER A 153 -7.00 0.79 -0.32
CA SER A 153 -8.29 0.84 -0.98
C SER A 153 -8.83 -0.59 -1.16
N PRO A 154 -9.99 -0.95 -0.59
CA PRO A 154 -10.57 -2.27 -0.84
C PRO A 154 -10.82 -2.56 -2.31
N SER A 155 -11.19 -1.53 -3.10
CA SER A 155 -11.33 -1.63 -4.56
C SER A 155 -9.97 -1.84 -5.26
N GLY A 156 -8.90 -1.18 -4.79
CA GLY A 156 -7.54 -1.40 -5.26
C GLY A 156 -7.05 -2.83 -4.97
N MET A 157 -7.28 -3.30 -3.74
CA MET A 157 -6.98 -4.69 -3.36
C MET A 157 -7.76 -5.72 -4.18
N TYR A 158 -9.02 -5.40 -4.55
CA TYR A 158 -9.81 -6.23 -5.46
C TYR A 158 -9.19 -6.30 -6.86
N CYS A 159 -8.69 -5.19 -7.41
CA CYS A 159 -7.96 -5.20 -8.68
C CYS A 159 -6.71 -6.08 -8.60
N MET A 160 -5.91 -5.94 -7.54
CA MET A 160 -4.74 -6.81 -7.31
C MET A 160 -5.13 -8.28 -7.22
N ALA A 161 -6.22 -8.61 -6.51
CA ALA A 161 -6.73 -9.97 -6.38
C ALA A 161 -7.12 -10.56 -7.74
N LYS A 162 -7.72 -9.75 -8.61
CA LYS A 162 -8.11 -10.16 -9.96
C LYS A 162 -6.89 -10.53 -10.81
N ASP A 163 -5.84 -9.73 -10.78
CA ASP A 163 -4.63 -9.98 -11.57
C ASP A 163 -3.85 -11.20 -11.06
N VAL A 164 -3.75 -11.36 -9.73
CA VAL A 164 -3.20 -12.59 -9.12
C VAL A 164 -4.00 -13.81 -9.55
N TYR A 165 -5.33 -13.75 -9.51
CA TYR A 165 -6.20 -14.85 -9.94
C TYR A 165 -6.01 -15.16 -11.43
N ASP A 166 -5.99 -14.15 -12.30
CA ASP A 166 -5.80 -14.32 -13.73
C ASP A 166 -4.47 -14.99 -14.05
N TYR A 167 -3.38 -14.54 -13.41
CA TYR A 167 -2.08 -15.18 -13.56
C TYR A 167 -2.11 -16.66 -13.15
N LEU A 168 -2.61 -16.95 -11.96
CA LEU A 168 -2.66 -18.33 -11.45
C LEU A 168 -3.51 -19.24 -12.33
N SER A 169 -4.68 -18.78 -12.75
CA SER A 169 -5.60 -19.56 -13.58
C SER A 169 -5.06 -19.83 -14.99
N ASN A 170 -4.29 -18.89 -15.55
CA ASN A 170 -3.70 -19.03 -16.88
C ASN A 170 -2.44 -19.92 -16.87
N ASN A 171 -1.65 -19.89 -15.79
CA ASN A 171 -0.40 -20.62 -15.69
C ASN A 171 -0.54 -22.02 -15.07
N TYR A 172 -1.60 -22.24 -14.29
CA TYR A 172 -1.88 -23.52 -13.62
C TYR A 172 -3.31 -24.01 -13.98
N VAL A 173 -3.54 -24.25 -15.26
CA VAL A 173 -4.88 -24.56 -15.84
C VAL A 173 -5.61 -25.69 -15.11
N GLU A 174 -4.90 -26.75 -14.72
CA GLU A 174 -5.48 -27.89 -13.99
C GLU A 174 -6.01 -27.52 -12.59
N GLN A 175 -5.53 -26.41 -12.02
CA GLN A 175 -5.91 -25.89 -10.72
C GLN A 175 -6.92 -24.72 -10.80
N SER A 176 -7.30 -24.29 -12.01
CA SER A 176 -8.08 -23.08 -12.23
C SER A 176 -9.42 -23.07 -11.49
N SER A 177 -10.10 -24.21 -11.38
CA SER A 177 -11.36 -24.31 -10.61
C SER A 177 -11.14 -24.05 -9.11
N TYR A 178 -10.03 -24.51 -8.54
CA TYR A 178 -9.67 -24.26 -7.15
C TYR A 178 -9.39 -22.76 -6.91
N PHE A 179 -8.60 -22.15 -7.79
CA PHE A 179 -8.32 -20.71 -7.70
C PHE A 179 -9.57 -19.86 -7.89
N THR A 180 -10.50 -20.28 -8.77
CA THR A 180 -11.76 -19.58 -8.99
C THR A 180 -12.62 -19.55 -7.73
N GLU A 181 -12.71 -20.65 -6.99
CA GLU A 181 -13.48 -20.70 -5.75
C GLU A 181 -12.86 -19.81 -4.66
N ASN A 182 -11.55 -19.89 -4.49
CA ASN A 182 -10.83 -19.07 -3.51
C ASN A 182 -10.90 -17.58 -3.86
N TYR A 183 -10.75 -17.24 -5.14
CA TYR A 183 -10.87 -15.84 -5.62
C TYR A 183 -12.26 -15.28 -5.31
N LYS A 184 -13.33 -16.04 -5.55
CA LYS A 184 -14.69 -15.59 -5.23
C LYS A 184 -14.84 -15.24 -3.75
N GLN A 185 -14.29 -16.07 -2.85
CA GLN A 185 -14.33 -15.78 -1.41
C GLN A 185 -13.59 -14.49 -1.08
N VAL A 186 -12.38 -14.32 -1.62
CA VAL A 186 -11.60 -13.08 -1.42
C VAL A 186 -12.35 -11.87 -1.99
N ALA A 187 -12.92 -11.99 -3.18
CA ALA A 187 -13.69 -10.93 -3.82
C ALA A 187 -14.91 -10.51 -2.98
N ASP A 188 -15.68 -11.48 -2.48
CA ASP A 188 -16.86 -11.22 -1.64
C ASP A 188 -16.47 -10.54 -0.33
N GLU A 189 -15.36 -10.94 0.31
CA GLU A 189 -14.83 -10.33 1.53
C GLU A 189 -14.37 -8.88 1.29
N LEU A 190 -13.69 -8.62 0.17
CA LEU A 190 -13.25 -7.26 -0.20
C LEU A 190 -14.42 -6.33 -0.53
N ILE A 191 -15.45 -6.84 -1.20
CA ILE A 191 -16.69 -6.10 -1.46
C ILE A 191 -17.41 -5.75 -0.15
N ALA A 192 -17.47 -6.68 0.81
CA ALA A 192 -18.06 -6.43 2.12
C ALA A 192 -17.26 -5.41 2.93
N LEU A 193 -15.93 -5.46 2.83
CA LEU A 193 -15.03 -4.49 3.45
C LEU A 193 -15.26 -3.09 2.85
N ASP A 194 -15.29 -2.96 1.52
CA ASP A 194 -15.57 -1.68 0.84
C ASP A 194 -16.92 -1.12 1.28
N ALA A 195 -17.97 -1.93 1.27
CA ALA A 195 -19.30 -1.52 1.72
C ALA A 195 -19.30 -0.98 3.16
N SER A 196 -18.46 -1.55 4.04
CA SER A 196 -18.34 -1.11 5.42
C SER A 196 -17.68 0.28 5.53
N TYR A 197 -16.62 0.54 4.75
CA TYR A 197 -15.98 1.86 4.66
C TYR A 197 -16.90 2.90 4.02
N GLN A 198 -17.63 2.55 2.96
CA GLN A 198 -18.63 3.42 2.31
C GLN A 198 -19.79 3.77 3.27
N ALA A 199 -20.18 2.82 4.12
CA ALA A 199 -21.19 3.07 5.15
C ALA A 199 -20.70 4.10 6.18
N LEU A 200 -19.43 4.00 6.62
CA LEU A 200 -18.82 5.01 7.48
C LEU A 200 -18.77 6.38 6.80
N ALA A 201 -18.28 6.47 5.56
CA ALA A 201 -18.24 7.72 4.79
C ALA A 201 -19.63 8.35 4.66
N SER A 202 -20.65 7.55 4.34
CA SER A 202 -22.04 7.99 4.25
C SER A 202 -22.61 8.48 5.59
N LYS A 203 -22.26 7.82 6.71
CA LYS A 203 -22.62 8.24 8.07
C LYS A 203 -22.02 9.61 8.39
N LEU A 204 -20.73 9.81 8.08
CA LEU A 204 -20.03 11.08 8.32
C LEU A 204 -20.70 12.25 7.59
N VAL A 205 -21.07 12.07 6.33
CA VAL A 205 -21.78 13.10 5.54
C VAL A 205 -23.12 13.44 6.19
N LYS A 206 -23.91 12.43 6.59
CA LYS A 206 -25.23 12.64 7.25
C LYS A 206 -25.12 13.35 8.60
N GLU A 207 -24.06 13.06 9.37
CA GLU A 207 -23.83 13.63 10.69
C GLU A 207 -23.05 14.94 10.65
N ASN A 208 -22.69 15.44 9.45
CA ASN A 208 -21.81 16.59 9.27
C ASN A 208 -20.50 16.44 10.06
N LYS A 209 -19.88 15.27 9.94
CA LYS A 209 -18.60 14.93 10.56
C LYS A 209 -17.55 14.68 9.51
N THR A 210 -16.31 14.75 9.93
CA THR A 210 -15.13 14.43 9.10
C THR A 210 -14.12 13.63 9.91
N ILE A 211 -13.28 12.91 9.22
CA ILE A 211 -12.09 12.23 9.77
C ILE A 211 -10.87 12.98 9.26
N LYS A 212 -10.05 13.48 10.19
CA LYS A 212 -8.77 14.16 9.91
C LYS A 212 -7.70 13.59 10.82
N PHE A 213 -6.58 13.21 10.26
CA PHE A 213 -5.44 12.75 11.05
C PHE A 213 -4.10 13.01 10.34
N VAL A 214 -3.06 13.18 11.15
CA VAL A 214 -1.68 13.21 10.69
C VAL A 214 -1.20 11.79 10.49
N SER A 215 -0.49 11.53 9.40
CA SER A 215 0.20 10.27 9.12
C SER A 215 1.69 10.55 8.94
N MET A 216 2.57 9.66 9.40
CA MET A 216 4.00 9.89 9.18
C MET A 216 4.40 9.76 7.73
N THR A 217 3.70 8.94 6.97
CA THR A 217 3.85 8.81 5.51
C THR A 217 2.52 9.05 4.80
N GLY A 218 2.53 9.09 3.47
CA GLY A 218 1.29 9.17 2.67
C GLY A 218 0.48 7.87 2.59
N SER A 219 0.66 6.96 3.55
CA SER A 219 0.11 5.58 3.50
C SER A 219 -1.38 5.50 3.23
N PHE A 220 -2.15 6.47 3.70
CA PHE A 220 -3.62 6.44 3.64
C PHE A 220 -4.20 7.40 2.59
N GLY A 221 -3.41 7.80 1.60
CA GLY A 221 -3.79 8.78 0.59
C GLY A 221 -5.05 8.41 -0.19
N CYS A 222 -5.19 7.14 -0.57
CA CYS A 222 -6.35 6.62 -1.31
C CYS A 222 -7.68 6.81 -0.56
N TRP A 223 -7.68 6.81 0.78
CA TRP A 223 -8.91 7.04 1.57
C TRP A 223 -9.49 8.45 1.41
N GLN A 224 -8.70 9.41 0.95
CA GLN A 224 -9.20 10.74 0.64
C GLN A 224 -10.17 10.70 -0.54
N LYS A 225 -9.80 9.98 -1.61
CA LYS A 225 -10.60 9.84 -2.83
C LYS A 225 -11.76 8.87 -2.64
N ASP A 226 -11.53 7.74 -1.98
CA ASP A 226 -12.53 6.69 -1.81
C ASP A 226 -13.62 7.08 -0.80
N PHE A 227 -13.23 7.75 0.31
CA PHE A 227 -14.11 7.92 1.47
C PHE A 227 -14.20 9.37 1.97
N GLY A 228 -13.45 10.31 1.39
CA GLY A 228 -13.45 11.72 1.79
C GLY A 228 -12.72 11.99 3.11
N PHE A 229 -11.94 11.06 3.64
CA PHE A 229 -11.12 11.29 4.83
C PHE A 229 -9.99 12.26 4.51
N GLN A 230 -9.47 12.97 5.50
CA GLN A 230 -8.42 13.96 5.31
C GLN A 230 -7.13 13.51 5.97
N VAL A 231 -6.11 13.27 5.16
CA VAL A 231 -4.80 12.77 5.60
C VAL A 231 -3.76 13.88 5.48
N TYR A 232 -2.92 14.01 6.51
CA TYR A 232 -1.86 15.02 6.60
C TYR A 232 -0.50 14.32 6.74
N PRO A 233 0.13 13.90 5.61
CA PRO A 233 1.41 13.21 5.65
C PRO A 233 2.55 14.14 6.04
N VAL A 234 3.48 13.67 6.90
CA VAL A 234 4.65 14.44 7.34
C VAL A 234 5.84 14.19 6.42
N CYS A 235 6.14 12.93 6.12
CA CYS A 235 7.23 12.51 5.24
C CYS A 235 6.70 12.26 3.83
N LEU A 236 6.90 13.21 2.92
CA LEU A 236 6.41 13.14 1.54
C LEU A 236 7.36 12.38 0.61
N SER A 237 8.62 12.22 1.00
CA SER A 237 9.63 11.56 0.18
C SER A 237 9.31 10.09 -0.06
N LYS A 238 9.39 9.66 -1.30
CA LYS A 238 9.26 8.23 -1.67
C LYS A 238 10.37 7.35 -1.09
N TYR A 239 11.46 7.96 -0.63
CA TYR A 239 12.57 7.27 0.05
C TYR A 239 12.52 7.40 1.57
N GLY A 240 11.42 7.88 2.15
CA GLY A 240 11.25 7.97 3.60
C GLY A 240 12.06 9.07 4.29
N ALA A 241 12.64 10.02 3.54
CA ALA A 241 13.37 11.13 4.13
C ALA A 241 12.45 12.01 4.99
N LEU A 242 12.94 12.40 6.17
CA LEU A 242 12.24 13.32 7.05
C LEU A 242 12.20 14.73 6.43
N PRO A 243 11.17 15.53 6.73
CA PRO A 243 11.09 16.91 6.26
C PRO A 243 12.20 17.77 6.88
N SER A 244 12.66 18.79 6.15
CA SER A 244 13.49 19.85 6.71
C SER A 244 12.72 20.68 7.74
N ASP A 245 13.41 21.45 8.58
CA ASP A 245 12.79 22.31 9.60
C ASP A 245 11.75 23.26 8.99
N ALA A 246 12.07 23.85 7.84
CA ALA A 246 11.15 24.78 7.16
C ALA A 246 9.90 24.06 6.64
N GLN A 247 10.04 22.86 6.07
CA GLN A 247 8.93 22.04 5.62
C GLN A 247 8.08 21.61 6.84
N LEU A 248 8.71 21.18 7.92
CA LEU A 248 8.02 20.74 9.13
C LEU A 248 7.20 21.87 9.76
N GLU A 249 7.72 23.12 9.81
CA GLU A 249 6.96 24.27 10.30
C GLU A 249 5.74 24.59 9.43
N ALA A 250 5.86 24.48 8.10
CA ALA A 250 4.73 24.66 7.20
C ALA A 250 3.67 23.56 7.41
N ILE A 251 4.09 22.31 7.58
CA ILE A 251 3.22 21.16 7.88
C ILE A 251 2.48 21.38 9.21
N LYS A 252 3.20 21.75 10.29
CA LYS A 252 2.62 22.06 11.59
C LYS A 252 1.58 23.19 11.51
N THR A 253 1.90 24.25 10.75
CA THR A 253 0.98 25.36 10.54
C THR A 253 -0.31 24.91 9.89
N ARG A 254 -0.21 24.04 8.86
CA ARG A 254 -1.38 23.47 8.20
C ARG A 254 -2.21 22.58 9.12
N ILE A 255 -1.57 21.73 9.91
CA ILE A 255 -2.22 20.85 10.91
C ILE A 255 -3.02 21.69 11.91
N LYS A 256 -2.44 22.79 12.44
CA LYS A 256 -3.10 23.70 13.37
C LYS A 256 -4.28 24.44 12.71
N ASN A 257 -4.10 24.98 11.51
CA ASN A 257 -5.14 25.73 10.80
C ASN A 257 -6.35 24.87 10.44
N ASP A 258 -6.13 23.60 10.13
CA ASP A 258 -7.19 22.67 9.78
C ASP A 258 -7.79 21.96 10.99
N ASP A 259 -7.41 22.31 12.25
CA ASP A 259 -7.86 21.71 13.51
C ASP A 259 -7.75 20.19 13.52
N VAL A 260 -6.58 19.66 13.08
CA VAL A 260 -6.30 18.23 13.11
C VAL A 260 -5.92 17.83 14.53
N ARG A 261 -6.57 16.80 15.08
CA ARG A 261 -6.45 16.42 16.50
C ARG A 261 -5.84 15.04 16.74
N PHE A 262 -5.66 14.25 15.68
CA PHE A 262 -5.20 12.87 15.78
C PHE A 262 -3.94 12.66 14.96
N ILE A 263 -3.08 11.77 15.43
CA ILE A 263 -1.87 11.32 14.72
C ILE A 263 -1.85 9.79 14.69
N ALA A 264 -1.61 9.23 13.51
CA ALA A 264 -1.54 7.80 13.31
C ALA A 264 -0.17 7.25 13.72
N TYR A 265 -0.19 6.29 14.64
CA TYR A 265 0.93 5.39 14.90
C TYR A 265 0.81 4.18 13.97
N GLU A 266 1.79 3.98 13.11
CA GLU A 266 1.89 2.86 12.19
C GLU A 266 2.91 1.86 12.77
N PRO A 267 2.50 0.64 13.21
CA PRO A 267 3.34 -0.24 14.03
C PRO A 267 4.66 -0.72 13.38
N ASN A 268 4.78 -0.59 12.06
CA ASN A 268 5.98 -0.97 11.30
C ASN A 268 6.84 0.22 10.85
N MET A 269 6.59 1.44 11.41
CA MET A 269 7.41 2.61 11.07
C MET A 269 8.81 2.53 11.70
N PRO A 270 9.84 3.11 11.04
CA PRO A 270 11.19 3.22 11.59
C PRO A 270 11.26 4.12 12.83
N ASP A 271 12.26 3.87 13.68
CA ASP A 271 12.46 4.60 14.93
C ASP A 271 12.59 6.12 14.73
N GLU A 272 13.22 6.59 13.66
CA GLU A 272 13.36 8.01 13.35
C GLU A 272 12.01 8.67 13.10
N MET A 273 11.11 8.01 12.36
CA MET A 273 9.75 8.49 12.15
C MET A 273 8.94 8.45 13.44
N LEU A 274 9.13 7.42 14.26
CA LEU A 274 8.49 7.33 15.57
C LEU A 274 8.92 8.47 16.50
N GLN A 275 10.19 8.82 16.53
CA GLN A 275 10.70 9.95 17.32
C GLN A 275 10.08 11.27 16.86
N LEU A 276 10.03 11.52 15.55
CA LEU A 276 9.38 12.71 15.00
C LEU A 276 7.87 12.73 15.31
N MET A 277 7.20 11.57 15.20
CA MET A 277 5.78 11.45 15.55
C MET A 277 5.53 11.85 17.02
N VAL A 278 6.35 11.35 17.96
CA VAL A 278 6.23 11.68 19.39
C VAL A 278 6.46 13.18 19.63
N ALA A 279 7.44 13.78 18.96
CA ALA A 279 7.68 15.22 19.07
C ALA A 279 6.48 16.05 18.56
N LEU A 280 5.86 15.65 17.45
CA LEU A 280 4.65 16.29 16.91
C LEU A 280 3.44 16.11 17.84
N GLU A 281 3.28 14.92 18.43
CA GLU A 281 2.23 14.61 19.39
C GLU A 281 2.28 15.56 20.59
N ASP A 282 3.48 15.71 21.17
CA ASP A 282 3.71 16.58 22.32
C ASP A 282 3.56 18.07 21.98
N GLU A 283 4.14 18.51 20.85
CA GLU A 283 4.14 19.94 20.47
C GLU A 283 2.76 20.44 20.04
N LEU A 284 2.00 19.60 19.30
CA LEU A 284 0.70 19.97 18.74
C LEU A 284 -0.48 19.51 19.60
N GLY A 285 -0.23 18.75 20.67
CA GLY A 285 -1.28 18.17 21.52
C GLY A 285 -2.14 17.15 20.80
N LEU A 286 -1.59 16.41 19.85
CA LEU A 286 -2.29 15.41 19.06
C LEU A 286 -2.57 14.15 19.89
N LYS A 287 -3.69 13.50 19.61
CA LYS A 287 -4.03 12.21 20.22
C LYS A 287 -3.59 11.06 19.30
N ARG A 288 -2.78 10.18 19.85
CA ARG A 288 -2.33 8.98 19.14
C ARG A 288 -3.48 8.01 18.89
N VAL A 289 -3.52 7.49 17.66
CA VAL A 289 -4.36 6.35 17.26
C VAL A 289 -3.53 5.35 16.48
N THR A 290 -3.82 4.08 16.59
CA THR A 290 -3.10 3.06 15.83
C THR A 290 -3.83 2.82 14.52
N LEU A 291 -3.17 3.05 13.39
CA LEU A 291 -3.61 2.70 12.05
C LEU A 291 -2.57 1.82 11.37
N HIS A 292 -3.02 0.82 10.66
CA HIS A 292 -2.17 -0.18 10.01
C HIS A 292 -2.07 0.14 8.52
N ASN A 293 -0.86 0.44 8.03
CA ASN A 293 -0.60 0.59 6.59
C ASN A 293 -0.48 -0.75 5.86
N ILE A 294 -0.30 -1.83 6.57
CA ILE A 294 -0.34 -3.23 6.11
C ILE A 294 0.70 -3.55 5.00
N SER A 295 1.69 -2.71 4.76
CA SER A 295 2.78 -3.04 3.82
C SER A 295 3.59 -4.27 4.28
N SER A 296 3.62 -4.51 5.59
CA SER A 296 4.18 -5.69 6.25
C SER A 296 3.44 -5.97 7.55
N LEU A 297 3.51 -7.20 8.06
CA LEU A 297 3.08 -7.53 9.42
C LEU A 297 4.24 -7.41 10.40
N THR A 298 3.97 -6.84 11.56
CA THR A 298 4.89 -6.97 12.70
C THR A 298 4.91 -8.41 13.22
N ALA A 299 5.95 -8.76 13.96
CA ALA A 299 6.04 -10.09 14.59
C ALA A 299 4.81 -10.39 15.47
N SER A 300 4.40 -9.42 16.29
CA SER A 300 3.24 -9.54 17.17
C SER A 300 1.93 -9.72 16.41
N GLN A 301 1.73 -9.03 15.28
CA GLN A 301 0.55 -9.22 14.43
C GLN A 301 0.51 -10.62 13.83
N SER A 302 1.64 -11.09 13.33
CA SER A 302 1.78 -12.45 12.78
C SER A 302 1.52 -13.53 13.83
N GLU A 303 2.13 -13.41 15.02
CA GLU A 303 1.97 -14.34 16.13
C GLU A 303 0.53 -14.38 16.67
N SER A 304 -0.18 -13.24 16.63
CA SER A 304 -1.60 -13.15 17.03
C SER A 304 -2.59 -13.56 15.93
N GLY A 305 -2.10 -14.03 14.78
CA GLY A 305 -2.93 -14.49 13.68
C GLY A 305 -3.69 -13.38 12.97
N LYS A 306 -3.18 -12.12 13.04
CA LYS A 306 -3.75 -11.01 12.28
C LYS A 306 -3.45 -11.19 10.80
N ASP A 307 -4.40 -10.76 9.98
CA ASP A 307 -4.30 -10.74 8.53
C ASP A 307 -4.76 -9.40 7.95
N TYR A 308 -4.73 -9.27 6.63
CA TYR A 308 -5.14 -8.07 5.92
C TYR A 308 -6.55 -7.62 6.31
N LEU A 309 -7.54 -8.52 6.29
CA LEU A 309 -8.94 -8.17 6.58
C LEU A 309 -9.11 -7.74 8.04
N SER A 310 -8.56 -8.48 8.98
CA SER A 310 -8.66 -8.14 10.40
C SER A 310 -8.07 -6.76 10.70
N LEU A 311 -6.91 -6.42 10.10
CA LEU A 311 -6.26 -5.12 10.27
C LEU A 311 -7.05 -3.99 9.58
N MET A 312 -7.66 -4.24 8.42
CA MET A 312 -8.53 -3.26 7.78
C MET A 312 -9.80 -2.98 8.61
N TYR A 313 -10.41 -3.99 9.23
CA TYR A 313 -11.54 -3.77 10.14
C TYR A 313 -11.13 -3.08 11.44
N GLU A 314 -9.92 -3.32 11.95
CA GLU A 314 -9.37 -2.54 13.07
C GLU A 314 -9.19 -1.07 12.68
N ASN A 315 -8.62 -0.79 11.49
CA ASN A 315 -8.56 0.57 10.95
C ASN A 315 -9.94 1.22 10.89
N LEU A 316 -10.94 0.52 10.35
CA LEU A 316 -12.32 1.03 10.25
C LEU A 316 -12.89 1.42 11.63
N SER A 317 -12.68 0.57 12.64
CA SER A 317 -13.13 0.83 14.02
C SER A 317 -12.46 2.07 14.62
N VAL A 318 -11.16 2.23 14.40
CA VAL A 318 -10.40 3.41 14.86
C VAL A 318 -10.91 4.66 14.15
N LEU A 319 -11.09 4.60 12.82
CA LEU A 319 -11.59 5.73 12.03
C LEU A 319 -12.98 6.20 12.49
N ASP A 320 -13.91 5.30 12.76
CA ASP A 320 -15.24 5.67 13.30
C ASP A 320 -15.12 6.38 14.66
N SER A 321 -14.16 5.96 15.50
CA SER A 321 -13.94 6.54 16.84
C SER A 321 -13.38 7.97 16.84
N ILE A 322 -12.68 8.37 15.76
CA ILE A 322 -12.03 9.69 15.64
C ILE A 322 -12.82 10.71 14.82
N ALA A 323 -14.04 10.36 14.43
CA ALA A 323 -14.92 11.26 13.67
C ALA A 323 -15.28 12.52 14.50
N THR A 324 -14.98 13.70 13.95
CA THR A 324 -15.22 15.00 14.58
C THR A 324 -16.19 15.86 13.76
N SER A 325 -16.77 16.90 14.39
CA SER A 325 -17.63 17.85 13.67
C SER A 325 -16.87 18.53 12.54
N SER A 326 -17.49 18.66 11.36
CA SER A 326 -16.92 19.35 10.20
C SER A 326 -16.90 20.88 10.32
N ALA A 327 -17.69 21.46 11.23
CA ALA A 327 -17.69 22.89 11.43
C ALA A 327 -16.42 23.33 12.18
N PRO A 328 -15.70 24.39 11.72
CA PRO A 328 -14.63 24.97 12.50
C PRO A 328 -15.21 25.51 13.81
N SER A 329 -14.55 25.21 14.92
CA SER A 329 -14.88 25.80 16.22
C SER A 329 -14.56 27.29 16.16
N GLY A 330 -15.51 28.15 15.71
CA GLY A 330 -15.31 29.60 15.67
C GLY A 330 -15.94 30.35 14.50
N ALA A 331 -16.69 29.73 13.62
CA ALA A 331 -17.48 30.47 12.63
C ALA A 331 -18.73 31.06 13.33
N SER A 332 -18.58 32.24 13.95
CA SER A 332 -19.71 33.15 14.25
C SER A 332 -20.40 33.45 12.92
N ASN A 333 -21.70 33.26 12.87
CA ASN A 333 -22.59 33.66 11.77
C ASN A 333 -22.44 35.16 11.50
N GLU A 334 -21.54 35.56 10.63
CA GLU A 334 -21.68 36.83 9.91
C GLU A 334 -22.59 36.57 8.71
N THR A 335 -23.87 36.83 8.91
CA THR A 335 -24.84 37.05 7.83
C THR A 335 -24.34 38.21 6.99
N VAL A 336 -23.78 37.93 5.87
CA VAL A 336 -23.56 38.95 4.83
C VAL A 336 -24.92 39.29 4.23
N ASN A 337 -25.50 40.37 4.75
CA ASN A 337 -26.62 41.05 4.07
C ASN A 337 -26.09 41.62 2.77
N VAL A 338 -26.43 41.03 1.65
CA VAL A 338 -26.32 41.65 0.34
C VAL A 338 -27.55 42.53 0.18
N GLU A 339 -27.39 43.82 0.43
CA GLU A 339 -28.36 44.81 0.00
C GLU A 339 -28.30 44.88 -1.53
N ALA A 340 -29.47 44.69 -2.15
CA ALA A 340 -29.69 44.88 -3.56
C ALA A 340 -29.82 46.38 -3.83
N GLU A 341 -28.95 46.90 -4.73
CA GLU A 341 -29.22 48.06 -5.57
C GLU A 341 -29.21 47.67 -7.04
#